data_57b4e7c743884b1960e2dec68a4ad370
#
_entry.id   57b4e7c743884b1960e2dec68a4ad370
#
_cell.length_a   1.000
_cell.length_b   1.000
_cell.length_c   1.000
_cell.angle_alpha   90.00
_cell.angle_beta   90.00
_cell.angle_gamma   90.00
#
_symmetry.space_group_name_H-M   'P 1'
#
loop_
_entity.id
_entity.type
_entity.pdbx_description
1 polymer ?
#
loop_
_entity_poly.entity_id
_entity_poly.type
_entity_poly.pdbx_seq_one_letter_code
_entity_poly.pdbx_strand_id
1 'polypeptide(L)'
;GKILYESEKDKIWYAGGNINSKILKPNHRGFNESSDSYNKQSFVTFGTGCCMCVTRECINTVGFWEESYFLYEEDVDLSLRIRQAGMRILYNPQAVLYHKVGSSTGKISGLSEFYQIRNRLWIIKRYLKPIQRPCAYLYNILTFINRIRKKEYTWIPLLKGIKAYMKGEVGKHEGFVDNRNSHSL
;
A
#
# COMPACT_ATOMS: atom_id res chain seq x y z
N GLY A 1 7.72 -12.87 2.01
CA GLY A 1 8.58 -13.53 1.01
C GLY A 1 9.29 -12.55 0.09
N LYS A 2 10.16 -13.07 -0.77
CA LYS A 2 10.74 -12.36 -1.91
C LYS A 2 9.73 -12.41 -3.05
N ILE A 3 9.42 -11.26 -3.63
CA ILE A 3 8.44 -11.17 -4.72
C ILE A 3 9.17 -10.66 -5.96
N LEU A 4 9.10 -11.43 -7.02
CA LEU A 4 9.66 -11.11 -8.33
C LEU A 4 8.54 -10.68 -9.28
N TYR A 5 8.88 -9.93 -10.32
CA TYR A 5 7.93 -9.71 -11.41
C TYR A 5 7.65 -11.00 -12.16
N GLU A 6 6.42 -11.22 -12.54
CA GLU A 6 6.05 -12.36 -13.39
C GLU A 6 6.57 -12.16 -14.82
N SER A 7 6.57 -10.93 -15.32
CA SER A 7 7.05 -10.56 -16.65
C SER A 7 8.58 -10.49 -16.76
N GLU A 8 9.29 -10.25 -15.64
CA GLU A 8 10.75 -10.10 -15.58
C GLU A 8 11.26 -10.85 -14.34
N LYS A 9 11.38 -12.18 -14.44
CA LYS A 9 11.66 -13.08 -13.31
C LYS A 9 13.03 -12.88 -12.67
N ASP A 10 13.92 -12.16 -13.33
CA ASP A 10 15.23 -11.74 -12.85
C ASP A 10 15.21 -10.45 -12.03
N LYS A 11 14.02 -9.78 -11.92
CA LYS A 11 13.86 -8.53 -11.19
C LYS A 11 12.96 -8.65 -9.97
N ILE A 12 13.40 -8.02 -8.90
CA ILE A 12 12.65 -7.93 -7.64
C ILE A 12 11.56 -6.86 -7.74
N TRP A 13 10.33 -7.24 -7.38
CA TRP A 13 9.26 -6.30 -7.08
C TRP A 13 9.26 -5.90 -5.60
N TYR A 14 9.59 -6.88 -4.70
CA TYR A 14 9.65 -6.62 -3.26
C TYR A 14 10.59 -7.62 -2.57
N ALA A 15 11.52 -7.12 -1.78
CA ALA A 15 12.44 -7.90 -0.95
C ALA A 15 12.43 -7.41 0.52
N GLY A 16 11.23 -7.31 1.10
CA GLY A 16 11.00 -6.60 2.34
C GLY A 16 10.75 -5.12 2.09
N GLY A 17 10.29 -4.41 3.09
CA GLY A 17 10.00 -3.00 2.96
C GLY A 17 10.15 -2.23 4.27
N ASN A 18 10.16 -0.90 4.16
CA ASN A 18 10.22 -0.04 5.31
C ASN A 18 9.18 1.08 5.22
N ILE A 19 8.65 1.48 6.38
CA ILE A 19 7.79 2.65 6.51
C ILE A 19 8.61 3.79 7.07
N ASN A 20 8.64 4.91 6.35
CA ASN A 20 9.23 6.14 6.87
C ASN A 20 8.37 6.67 8.04
N SER A 21 8.94 6.76 9.23
CA SER A 21 8.21 7.11 10.44
C SER A 21 7.67 8.55 10.48
N LYS A 22 8.23 9.47 9.68
CA LYS A 22 7.84 10.89 9.66
C LYS A 22 6.66 11.18 8.74
N ILE A 23 6.57 10.44 7.63
CA ILE A 23 5.58 10.67 6.57
C ILE A 23 4.71 9.45 6.29
N LEU A 24 4.97 8.34 6.97
CA LEU A 24 4.30 7.03 6.89
C LEU A 24 4.25 6.45 5.47
N LYS A 25 5.20 6.81 4.62
CA LYS A 25 5.30 6.26 3.26
C LYS A 25 6.03 4.92 3.29
N PRO A 26 5.42 3.82 2.83
CA PRO A 26 6.12 2.56 2.62
C PRO A 26 7.02 2.65 1.41
N ASN A 27 8.09 1.89 1.42
CA ASN A 27 8.94 1.64 0.27
C ASN A 27 9.24 0.14 0.16
N HIS A 28 9.35 -0.34 -1.05
CA HIS A 28 9.83 -1.69 -1.35
C HIS A 28 11.35 -1.67 -1.44
N ARG A 29 11.99 -2.54 -0.68
CA ARG A 29 13.44 -2.78 -0.76
C ARG A 29 13.71 -3.66 -1.97
N GLY A 30 14.79 -3.37 -2.69
CA GLY A 30 15.22 -4.14 -3.87
C GLY A 30 14.36 -3.91 -5.13
N PHE A 31 13.50 -2.91 -5.15
CA PHE A 31 12.62 -2.64 -6.29
C PHE A 31 13.42 -2.43 -7.59
N ASN A 32 13.14 -3.25 -8.62
CA ASN A 32 13.83 -3.32 -9.90
C ASN A 32 15.31 -3.79 -9.84
N GLU A 33 15.78 -4.26 -8.68
CA GLU A 33 17.11 -4.84 -8.56
C GLU A 33 17.11 -6.34 -8.96
N SER A 34 18.33 -6.92 -9.15
CA SER A 34 18.49 -8.32 -9.50
C SER A 34 17.88 -9.28 -8.48
N SER A 35 17.23 -10.34 -8.94
CA SER A 35 16.67 -11.42 -8.12
C SER A 35 17.71 -12.12 -7.24
N ASP A 36 19.00 -12.04 -7.59
CA ASP A 36 20.11 -12.59 -6.82
C ASP A 36 20.45 -11.75 -5.58
N SER A 37 19.87 -10.55 -5.44
CA SER A 37 20.05 -9.69 -4.28
C SER A 37 19.13 -10.10 -3.13
N TYR A 38 19.43 -9.60 -1.93
CA TYR A 38 18.61 -9.76 -0.71
C TYR A 38 18.33 -11.23 -0.32
N ASN A 39 19.33 -12.07 -0.32
CA ASN A 39 19.22 -13.50 0.00
C ASN A 39 19.35 -13.81 1.50
N LYS A 40 19.39 -12.79 2.38
CA LYS A 40 19.45 -12.97 3.83
C LYS A 40 18.14 -12.56 4.49
N GLN A 41 17.70 -13.33 5.47
CA GLN A 41 16.59 -12.95 6.34
C GLN A 41 16.89 -11.62 7.06
N SER A 42 15.88 -10.81 7.24
CA SER A 42 16.02 -9.52 7.95
C SER A 42 14.68 -9.05 8.50
N PHE A 43 14.73 -8.34 9.63
CA PHE A 43 13.56 -7.63 10.10
C PHE A 43 13.31 -6.38 9.24
N VAL A 44 12.03 -6.16 8.95
CA VAL A 44 11.55 -5.04 8.15
C VAL A 44 10.42 -4.33 8.88
N THR A 45 10.04 -3.16 8.42
CA THR A 45 8.96 -2.40 9.07
C THR A 45 7.69 -2.36 8.26
N PHE A 46 7.71 -2.93 7.05
CA PHE A 46 6.57 -3.05 6.15
C PHE A 46 6.51 -4.45 5.54
N GLY A 47 5.35 -5.08 5.63
CA GLY A 47 4.99 -6.29 4.90
C GLY A 47 3.91 -5.97 3.88
N THR A 48 4.10 -6.39 2.62
CA THR A 48 3.09 -6.18 1.59
C THR A 48 1.98 -7.23 1.64
N GLY A 49 0.74 -6.84 1.45
CA GLY A 49 -0.42 -7.70 1.36
C GLY A 49 -0.38 -8.70 0.19
N CYS A 50 0.51 -8.50 -0.78
CA CYS A 50 0.70 -9.43 -1.89
C CYS A 50 1.12 -10.85 -1.42
N CYS A 51 1.96 -10.93 -0.37
CA CYS A 51 2.34 -12.20 0.26
C CYS A 51 2.77 -11.98 1.71
N MET A 52 1.87 -12.24 2.61
CA MET A 52 2.10 -12.12 4.05
C MET A 52 1.58 -13.39 4.76
N CYS A 53 2.41 -13.97 5.60
CA CYS A 53 2.01 -15.01 6.56
C CYS A 53 1.96 -14.36 7.95
N VAL A 54 0.82 -14.45 8.61
CA VAL A 54 0.59 -13.83 9.92
C VAL A 54 0.27 -14.93 10.92
N THR A 55 0.92 -14.93 12.09
CA THR A 55 0.63 -15.91 13.14
C THR A 55 -0.73 -15.65 13.77
N ARG A 56 -1.37 -16.70 14.30
CA ARG A 56 -2.64 -16.56 15.04
C ARG A 56 -2.49 -15.62 16.23
N GLU A 57 -1.38 -15.70 16.96
CA GLU A 57 -1.08 -14.80 18.07
C GLU A 57 -1.07 -13.33 17.62
N CYS A 58 -0.44 -13.03 16.50
CA CYS A 58 -0.42 -11.69 15.94
C CYS A 58 -1.85 -11.22 15.61
N ILE A 59 -2.65 -12.06 14.92
CA ILE A 59 -4.04 -11.72 14.57
C ILE A 59 -4.88 -11.49 15.84
N ASN A 60 -4.72 -12.33 16.86
CA ASN A 60 -5.45 -12.17 18.12
C ASN A 60 -5.06 -10.89 18.87
N THR A 61 -3.81 -10.43 18.71
CA THR A 61 -3.29 -9.22 19.39
C THR A 61 -3.67 -7.94 18.68
N VAL A 62 -3.51 -7.90 17.35
CA VAL A 62 -3.65 -6.64 16.58
C VAL A 62 -4.87 -6.62 15.65
N GLY A 63 -5.61 -7.71 15.53
CA GLY A 63 -6.65 -7.88 14.53
C GLY A 63 -6.07 -8.18 13.13
N PHE A 64 -6.94 -8.31 12.15
CA PHE A 64 -6.56 -8.59 10.76
C PHE A 64 -6.69 -7.34 9.89
N TRP A 65 -7.17 -7.47 8.64
CA TRP A 65 -7.33 -6.33 7.73
C TRP A 65 -8.37 -5.33 8.26
N GLU A 66 -8.04 -4.06 8.14
CA GLU A 66 -8.99 -2.98 8.45
C GLU A 66 -9.84 -2.70 7.19
N GLU A 67 -11.07 -3.15 7.18
CA GLU A 67 -11.98 -3.11 6.02
C GLU A 67 -12.33 -1.68 5.58
N SER A 68 -12.18 -0.70 6.46
CA SER A 68 -12.43 0.70 6.15
C SER A 68 -11.55 1.26 5.02
N TYR A 69 -10.40 0.63 4.77
CA TYR A 69 -9.55 0.99 3.62
C TYR A 69 -10.11 0.46 2.29
N PHE A 70 -10.76 -0.69 2.28
CA PHE A 70 -11.26 -1.41 1.11
C PHE A 70 -10.15 -1.88 0.15
N LEU A 71 -9.25 -0.99 -0.26
CA LEU A 71 -8.18 -1.26 -1.22
C LEU A 71 -7.00 -0.31 -1.00
N TYR A 72 -5.79 -0.84 -0.93
CA TYR A 72 -4.53 -0.12 -0.63
C TYR A 72 -4.46 0.46 0.80
N GLU A 73 -3.29 0.43 1.37
CA GLU A 73 -2.92 0.90 2.70
C GLU A 73 -3.37 -0.01 3.87
N GLU A 74 -4.17 -1.05 3.62
CA GLU A 74 -4.52 -2.04 4.63
C GLU A 74 -3.29 -2.81 5.13
N ASP A 75 -2.31 -3.04 4.26
CA ASP A 75 -1.05 -3.69 4.60
C ASP A 75 -0.10 -2.75 5.36
N VAL A 76 -0.13 -1.46 5.05
CA VAL A 76 0.57 -0.42 5.82
C VAL A 76 -0.03 -0.32 7.22
N ASP A 77 -1.37 -0.27 7.34
CA ASP A 77 -2.07 -0.24 8.61
C ASP A 77 -1.73 -1.45 9.49
N LEU A 78 -1.83 -2.67 8.93
CA LEU A 78 -1.49 -3.88 9.66
C LEU A 78 -0.02 -3.88 10.10
N SER A 79 0.90 -3.45 9.23
CA SER A 79 2.32 -3.35 9.57
C SER A 79 2.58 -2.36 10.72
N LEU A 80 1.85 -1.25 10.75
CA LEU A 80 1.95 -0.26 11.83
C LEU A 80 1.40 -0.82 13.15
N ARG A 81 0.24 -1.53 13.12
CA ARG A 81 -0.33 -2.17 14.33
C ARG A 81 0.59 -3.25 14.89
N ILE A 82 1.15 -4.11 14.05
CA ILE A 82 2.13 -5.13 14.45
C ILE A 82 3.30 -4.48 15.18
N ARG A 83 3.85 -3.41 14.65
CA ARG A 83 4.97 -2.69 15.27
C ARG A 83 4.59 -1.99 16.57
N GLN A 84 3.41 -1.38 16.65
CA GLN A 84 2.91 -0.75 17.89
C GLN A 84 2.70 -1.77 19.02
N ALA A 85 2.35 -3.01 18.68
CA ALA A 85 2.27 -4.12 19.62
C ALA A 85 3.65 -4.70 20.03
N GLY A 86 4.76 -4.11 19.58
CA GLY A 86 6.11 -4.60 19.87
C GLY A 86 6.52 -5.86 19.09
N MET A 87 5.67 -6.30 18.16
CA MET A 87 5.94 -7.46 17.29
C MET A 87 6.82 -7.07 16.11
N ARG A 88 7.42 -8.06 15.46
CA ARG A 88 8.37 -7.86 14.35
C ARG A 88 7.89 -8.52 13.08
N ILE A 89 8.21 -7.90 11.94
CA ILE A 89 7.94 -8.44 10.60
C ILE A 89 9.25 -8.99 10.07
N LEU A 90 9.27 -10.28 9.71
CA LEU A 90 10.43 -10.95 9.15
C LEU A 90 10.29 -11.09 7.62
N TYR A 91 11.29 -10.60 6.90
CA TYR A 91 11.48 -10.92 5.50
C TYR A 91 12.21 -12.25 5.37
N ASN A 92 11.61 -13.21 4.66
CA ASN A 92 12.21 -14.52 4.38
C ASN A 92 12.45 -14.67 2.85
N PRO A 93 13.71 -14.63 2.37
CA PRO A 93 14.03 -14.74 0.95
C PRO A 93 13.81 -16.14 0.37
N GLN A 94 13.67 -17.19 1.20
CA GLN A 94 13.41 -18.55 0.73
C GLN A 94 11.98 -18.75 0.22
N ALA A 95 11.04 -17.92 0.70
CA ALA A 95 9.68 -17.89 0.19
C ALA A 95 9.64 -16.96 -1.04
N VAL A 96 9.71 -17.53 -2.24
CA VAL A 96 9.71 -16.78 -3.51
C VAL A 96 8.36 -16.92 -4.21
N LEU A 97 7.85 -15.83 -4.74
CA LEU A 97 6.66 -15.82 -5.59
C LEU A 97 6.80 -14.82 -6.75
N TYR A 98 5.99 -15.01 -7.76
CA TYR A 98 5.91 -14.12 -8.92
C TYR A 98 4.63 -13.31 -8.90
N HIS A 99 4.73 -12.00 -9.09
CA HIS A 99 3.61 -11.08 -9.04
C HIS A 99 3.29 -10.51 -10.41
N LYS A 100 2.07 -10.74 -10.87
CA LYS A 100 1.52 -10.12 -12.08
C LYS A 100 0.95 -8.75 -11.72
N VAL A 101 1.83 -7.74 -11.78
CA VAL A 101 1.48 -6.37 -11.37
C VAL A 101 0.33 -5.81 -12.21
N GLY A 102 -0.64 -5.17 -11.55
CA GLY A 102 -1.73 -4.44 -12.22
C GLY A 102 -2.83 -5.31 -12.83
N SER A 103 -2.82 -6.63 -12.65
CA SER A 103 -3.83 -7.52 -13.28
C SER A 103 -5.26 -7.29 -12.74
N SER A 104 -5.41 -6.87 -11.50
CA SER A 104 -6.72 -6.71 -10.83
C SER A 104 -7.29 -5.30 -10.92
N THR A 105 -6.47 -4.27 -10.78
CA THR A 105 -6.91 -2.88 -10.64
C THR A 105 -6.60 -1.99 -11.84
N GLY A 106 -5.70 -2.40 -12.72
CA GLY A 106 -5.29 -1.64 -13.91
C GLY A 106 -6.39 -1.43 -14.97
N LYS A 107 -7.55 -2.09 -14.80
CA LYS A 107 -8.68 -2.00 -15.75
C LYS A 107 -9.66 -0.87 -15.44
N ILE A 108 -9.62 -0.30 -14.23
CA ILE A 108 -10.50 0.80 -13.81
C ILE A 108 -9.66 2.05 -13.64
N SER A 109 -9.78 2.98 -14.58
CA SER A 109 -9.01 4.22 -14.56
C SER A 109 -9.27 5.03 -13.28
N GLY A 110 -8.21 5.41 -12.59
CA GLY A 110 -8.26 6.26 -11.40
C GLY A 110 -8.67 5.58 -10.10
N LEU A 111 -9.03 4.29 -10.12
CA LEU A 111 -9.46 3.56 -8.91
C LEU A 111 -8.32 3.43 -7.90
N SER A 112 -7.14 3.02 -8.37
CA SER A 112 -5.96 2.84 -7.52
C SER A 112 -5.50 4.17 -6.92
N GLU A 113 -5.48 5.23 -7.72
CA GLU A 113 -5.07 6.56 -7.31
C GLU A 113 -5.99 7.14 -6.24
N PHE A 114 -7.31 6.98 -6.43
CA PHE A 114 -8.32 7.42 -5.47
C PHE A 114 -8.11 6.78 -4.10
N TYR A 115 -8.01 5.44 -4.04
CA TYR A 115 -7.84 4.74 -2.76
C TYR A 115 -6.48 5.03 -2.15
N GLN A 116 -5.40 5.06 -2.94
CA GLN A 116 -4.08 5.40 -2.43
C GLN A 116 -4.05 6.76 -1.76
N ILE A 117 -4.62 7.83 -2.36
CA ILE A 117 -4.61 9.15 -1.71
C ILE A 117 -5.56 9.21 -0.52
N ARG A 118 -6.82 8.74 -0.64
CA ARG A 118 -7.78 8.76 0.46
C ARG A 118 -7.23 8.03 1.68
N ASN A 119 -6.78 6.81 1.49
CA ASN A 119 -6.33 5.95 2.58
C ASN A 119 -5.00 6.41 3.16
N ARG A 120 -4.09 6.96 2.35
CA ARG A 120 -2.85 7.59 2.82
C ARG A 120 -3.14 8.74 3.80
N LEU A 121 -4.12 9.57 3.51
CA LEU A 121 -4.52 10.66 4.42
C LEU A 121 -5.10 10.10 5.72
N TRP A 122 -5.86 8.99 5.67
CA TRP A 122 -6.33 8.28 6.86
C TRP A 122 -5.21 7.68 7.69
N ILE A 123 -4.21 7.04 7.07
CA ILE A 123 -3.01 6.53 7.76
C ILE A 123 -2.29 7.66 8.51
N ILE A 124 -2.08 8.80 7.86
CA ILE A 124 -1.46 9.97 8.49
C ILE A 124 -2.27 10.44 9.70
N LYS A 125 -3.59 10.58 9.55
CA LYS A 125 -4.48 11.00 10.62
C LYS A 125 -4.47 10.02 11.81
N ARG A 126 -4.46 8.72 11.53
CA ARG A 126 -4.54 7.65 12.53
C ARG A 126 -3.25 7.50 13.33
N TYR A 127 -2.10 7.56 12.68
CA TYR A 127 -0.82 7.16 13.28
C TYR A 127 0.15 8.29 13.61
N LEU A 128 -0.01 9.49 13.07
CA LEU A 128 0.83 10.64 13.41
C LEU A 128 0.17 11.56 14.45
N LYS A 129 1.01 12.09 15.35
CA LYS A 129 0.58 13.16 16.27
C LYS A 129 0.12 14.39 15.49
N PRO A 130 -0.85 15.18 15.98
CA PRO A 130 -1.37 16.35 15.25
C PRO A 130 -0.30 17.29 14.72
N ILE A 131 0.74 17.56 15.49
CA ILE A 131 1.85 18.47 15.12
C ILE A 131 2.68 17.94 13.91
N GLN A 132 2.69 16.63 13.68
CA GLN A 132 3.44 16.00 12.59
C GLN A 132 2.66 15.91 11.28
N ARG A 133 1.32 15.96 11.37
CA ARG A 133 0.43 15.72 10.22
C ARG A 133 0.60 16.71 9.08
N PRO A 134 0.74 18.04 9.31
CA PRO A 134 0.84 19.01 8.21
C PRO A 134 1.98 18.69 7.24
N CYS A 135 3.18 18.40 7.75
CA CYS A 135 4.33 18.04 6.91
C CYS A 135 4.08 16.74 6.13
N ALA A 136 3.48 15.74 6.79
CA ALA A 136 3.20 14.46 6.14
C ALA A 136 2.11 14.59 5.06
N TYR A 137 1.04 15.37 5.29
CA TYR A 137 0.03 15.67 4.30
C TYR A 137 0.63 16.39 3.09
N LEU A 138 1.38 17.48 3.35
CA LEU A 138 2.02 18.25 2.28
C LEU A 138 2.93 17.36 1.43
N TYR A 139 3.81 16.59 2.06
CA TYR A 139 4.72 15.69 1.35
C TYR A 139 3.97 14.68 0.46
N ASN A 140 2.93 14.02 1.01
CA ASN A 140 2.19 13.02 0.26
C ASN A 140 1.39 13.64 -0.90
N ILE A 141 0.74 14.79 -0.69
CA ILE A 141 0.03 15.53 -1.76
C ILE A 141 1.02 15.94 -2.86
N LEU A 142 2.16 16.52 -2.51
CA LEU A 142 3.20 16.89 -3.50
C LEU A 142 3.72 15.67 -4.27
N THR A 143 3.84 14.52 -3.61
CA THR A 143 4.20 13.25 -4.28
C THR A 143 3.16 12.88 -5.33
N PHE A 144 1.86 12.96 -5.03
CA PHE A 144 0.80 12.70 -6.01
C PHE A 144 0.79 13.72 -7.15
N ILE A 145 0.97 15.01 -6.85
CA ILE A 145 1.09 16.06 -7.88
C ILE A 145 2.28 15.77 -8.81
N ASN A 146 3.43 15.35 -8.26
CA ASN A 146 4.59 15.01 -9.08
C ASN A 146 4.31 13.80 -10.00
N ARG A 147 3.55 12.80 -9.54
CA ARG A 147 3.13 11.67 -10.38
C ARG A 147 2.17 12.11 -11.50
N ILE A 148 1.31 13.09 -11.23
CA ILE A 148 0.46 13.71 -12.28
C ILE A 148 1.33 14.43 -13.31
N ARG A 149 2.34 15.21 -12.88
CA ARG A 149 3.29 15.87 -13.80
C ARG A 149 4.03 14.87 -14.70
N LYS A 150 4.34 13.68 -14.17
CA LYS A 150 4.96 12.58 -14.93
C LYS A 150 3.95 11.80 -15.79
N LYS A 151 2.68 12.20 -15.83
CA LYS A 151 1.58 11.53 -16.54
C LYS A 151 1.30 10.10 -16.05
N GLU A 152 1.75 9.75 -14.84
CA GLU A 152 1.46 8.47 -14.21
C GLU A 152 0.05 8.45 -13.61
N TYR A 153 -0.45 9.62 -13.14
CA TYR A 153 -1.74 9.83 -12.48
C TYR A 153 -2.52 10.96 -13.14
N THR A 154 -3.80 11.11 -12.77
CA THR A 154 -4.66 12.21 -13.21
C THR A 154 -5.20 13.02 -12.02
N TRP A 155 -5.69 14.25 -12.29
CA TRP A 155 -6.19 15.16 -11.25
C TRP A 155 -7.50 14.70 -10.62
N ILE A 156 -8.39 14.06 -11.39
CA ILE A 156 -9.74 13.70 -10.95
C ILE A 156 -9.71 12.73 -9.77
N PRO A 157 -9.00 11.59 -9.80
CA PRO A 157 -8.88 10.70 -8.65
C PRO A 157 -8.24 11.35 -7.43
N LEU A 158 -7.22 12.21 -7.62
CA LEU A 158 -6.59 12.94 -6.53
C LEU A 158 -7.62 13.82 -5.79
N LEU A 159 -8.36 14.65 -6.52
CA LEU A 159 -9.34 15.56 -5.94
C LEU A 159 -10.50 14.79 -5.29
N LYS A 160 -11.01 13.72 -5.94
CA LYS A 160 -12.04 12.85 -5.37
C LYS A 160 -11.57 12.18 -4.08
N GLY A 161 -10.33 11.67 -4.04
CA GLY A 161 -9.78 11.02 -2.85
C GLY A 161 -9.61 11.98 -1.67
N ILE A 162 -9.11 13.20 -1.91
CA ILE A 162 -9.03 14.25 -0.90
C ILE A 162 -10.43 14.64 -0.38
N LYS A 163 -11.40 14.84 -1.29
CA LYS A 163 -12.79 15.16 -0.92
C LYS A 163 -13.43 14.06 -0.08
N ALA A 164 -13.25 12.80 -0.45
CA ALA A 164 -13.75 11.65 0.29
C ALA A 164 -13.14 11.58 1.71
N TYR A 165 -11.84 11.80 1.84
CA TYR A 165 -11.19 11.90 3.14
C TYR A 165 -11.77 13.05 3.99
N MET A 166 -11.96 14.25 3.43
CA MET A 166 -12.53 15.41 4.14
C MET A 166 -13.96 15.14 4.62
N LYS A 167 -14.73 14.36 3.86
CA LYS A 167 -16.10 13.97 4.24
C LYS A 167 -16.14 12.81 5.24
N GLY A 168 -15.01 12.21 5.59
CA GLY A 168 -14.96 11.05 6.47
C GLY A 168 -15.36 9.74 5.80
N GLU A 169 -15.38 9.66 4.47
CA GLU A 169 -15.75 8.45 3.72
C GLU A 169 -14.73 7.35 3.90
N VAL A 170 -15.20 6.14 4.24
CA VAL A 170 -14.42 4.91 4.42
C VAL A 170 -15.04 3.77 3.60
N GLY A 171 -14.32 2.66 3.49
CA GLY A 171 -14.82 1.49 2.77
C GLY A 171 -14.88 1.68 1.25
N LYS A 172 -15.76 0.91 0.60
CA LYS A 172 -15.95 0.95 -0.84
C LYS A 172 -16.62 2.25 -1.28
N HIS A 173 -16.11 2.86 -2.33
CA HIS A 173 -16.68 4.07 -2.92
C HIS A 173 -17.47 3.71 -4.19
N GLU A 174 -18.74 4.08 -4.26
CA GLU A 174 -19.64 3.70 -5.36
C GLU A 174 -19.38 4.45 -6.68
N GLY A 175 -18.57 5.50 -6.65
CA GLY A 175 -18.29 6.35 -7.82
C GLY A 175 -17.31 5.78 -8.86
N PHE A 176 -16.83 4.53 -8.69
CA PHE A 176 -16.05 3.80 -9.67
C PHE A 176 -16.82 2.56 -10.09
N VAL A 177 -17.62 2.68 -11.15
CA VAL A 177 -18.38 1.56 -11.71
C VAL A 177 -17.42 0.62 -12.46
N ASP A 178 -17.45 -0.63 -12.09
CA ASP A 178 -16.79 -1.70 -12.85
C ASP A 178 -17.65 -1.98 -14.11
N ASN A 179 -17.23 -1.46 -15.26
CA ASN A 179 -17.91 -1.69 -16.54
C ASN A 179 -17.95 -3.17 -16.99
N ARG A 180 -17.45 -4.11 -16.16
CA ARG A 180 -17.49 -5.55 -16.49
C ARG A 180 -18.89 -6.15 -16.41
N ASN A 181 -19.83 -5.50 -15.72
CA ASN A 181 -21.21 -6.00 -15.57
C ASN A 181 -22.22 -5.39 -16.55
N SER A 182 -21.78 -4.55 -17.50
CA SER A 182 -22.67 -3.95 -18.50
C SER A 182 -22.89 -4.80 -19.76
N HIS A 183 -22.35 -6.03 -19.81
CA HIS A 183 -22.53 -6.95 -20.94
C HIS A 183 -23.18 -8.29 -20.58
N SER A 184 -23.93 -8.35 -19.48
CA SER A 184 -24.78 -9.51 -19.17
C SER A 184 -26.21 -9.05 -18.90
N LEU A 185 -26.94 -8.76 -19.98
CA LEU A 185 -28.39 -8.83 -20.13
C LEU A 185 -28.67 -9.18 -21.59
#